data_cce455071e0a2775beb270f0a9ed97ed
#
_entry.id   cce455071e0a2775beb270f0a9ed97ed
#
_cell.length_a   1.000
_cell.length_b   1.000
_cell.length_c   1.000
_cell.angle_alpha   90.00
_cell.angle_beta   90.00
_cell.angle_gamma   90.00
#
_symmetry.space_group_name_H-M   'P 1'
#
loop_
_entity.id
_entity.type
_entity.pdbx_description
1 polymer ?
#
loop_
_entity_poly.entity_id
_entity_poly.type
_entity_poly.pdbx_seq_one_letter_code
_entity_poly.pdbx_strand_id
1 'polypeptide(L)'
;MLSDLAKAEALLDEEYNGYGQIYCNNAMAQALHARVALYMQDWVSAINYSTSLIESDKFQLSSVNQTVGSENHFRYLWSNDDGYEIIWRVYLTPESYGGMLGQPFLGYNTDKVYYYPDYVPAQWVLNLYESKDLRDNAYFANAQTGHAHGLVWPLLIKYQGNASIISSYALYEVSMPKPFRLAEQYLIRAEAYCRQERPNYALAAKDLTKLRESRFESGSGTIAMNADNWMTNIANERVRELYMEGHRLQDIKRWGNLYNKGEGFTRTPQSCSLEEGSSLKRTADHYMFVWPIPRHEVEAPGSKVQQNEGY
;
A
#
# COMPACT_ATOMS: atom_id res chain seq x y z
N MET A 1 19.12 -12.00 6.60
CA MET A 1 17.95 -11.12 6.80
C MET A 1 17.34 -11.25 8.19
N LEU A 2 16.76 -12.41 8.64
CA LEU A 2 16.18 -12.50 10.01
C LEU A 2 17.20 -12.23 11.12
N SER A 3 18.43 -12.78 11.01
CA SER A 3 19.52 -12.47 11.95
C SER A 3 19.90 -10.99 11.97
N ASP A 4 19.80 -10.31 10.82
CA ASP A 4 20.14 -8.89 10.74
C ASP A 4 19.03 -8.03 11.33
N LEU A 5 17.77 -8.44 11.14
CA LEU A 5 16.62 -7.79 11.77
C LEU A 5 16.66 -7.91 13.29
N ALA A 6 16.96 -9.11 13.81
CA ALA A 6 17.10 -9.30 15.26
C ALA A 6 18.25 -8.44 15.85
N LYS A 7 19.36 -8.30 15.13
CA LYS A 7 20.44 -7.38 15.53
C LYS A 7 20.01 -5.92 15.46
N ALA A 8 19.28 -5.54 14.40
CA ALA A 8 18.78 -4.18 14.26
C ALA A 8 17.82 -3.82 15.40
N GLU A 9 16.89 -4.71 15.77
CA GLU A 9 15.97 -4.51 16.88
C GLU A 9 16.73 -4.32 18.23
N ALA A 10 17.84 -5.04 18.42
CA ALA A 10 18.65 -4.92 19.64
C ALA A 10 19.54 -3.66 19.70
N LEU A 11 19.86 -3.07 18.55
CA LEU A 11 20.77 -1.94 18.43
C LEU A 11 20.08 -0.59 18.22
N LEU A 12 18.85 -0.61 17.69
CA LEU A 12 18.11 0.60 17.42
C LEU A 12 17.35 1.06 18.68
N ASP A 13 17.36 2.36 18.91
CA ASP A 13 16.70 2.94 20.05
C ASP A 13 15.18 2.70 20.02
N GLU A 14 14.62 2.45 21.20
CA GLU A 14 13.18 2.36 21.41
C GLU A 14 12.52 3.74 21.49
N GLU A 15 13.31 4.79 21.70
CA GLU A 15 12.80 6.14 21.85
C GLU A 15 12.24 6.65 20.51
N TYR A 16 10.94 6.87 20.53
CA TYR A 16 10.20 7.52 19.46
C TYR A 16 10.07 9.01 19.82
N ASN A 17 11.09 9.78 19.48
CA ASN A 17 10.99 11.24 19.57
C ASN A 17 10.27 11.79 18.33
N GLY A 18 9.86 13.05 18.31
CA GLY A 18 9.08 13.65 17.21
C GLY A 18 9.68 13.57 15.82
N TYR A 19 10.95 13.17 15.69
CA TYR A 19 11.64 12.88 14.42
C TYR A 19 11.78 11.37 14.16
N GLY A 20 11.26 10.52 15.06
CA GLY A 20 11.42 9.06 14.97
C GLY A 20 10.90 8.43 13.69
N GLN A 21 9.93 9.06 13.03
CA GLN A 21 9.36 8.55 11.76
C GLN A 21 10.30 8.66 10.57
N ILE A 22 11.33 9.48 10.61
CA ILE A 22 12.27 9.69 9.50
C ILE A 22 13.61 8.97 9.68
N TYR A 23 13.91 8.52 10.90
CA TYR A 23 15.09 7.72 11.19
C TYR A 23 14.71 6.25 11.38
N CYS A 24 15.66 5.36 11.06
CA CYS A 24 15.50 3.95 11.39
C CYS A 24 15.45 3.78 12.91
N ASN A 25 14.41 3.14 13.40
CA ASN A 25 14.18 2.87 14.81
C ASN A 25 13.73 1.42 15.04
N ASN A 26 13.64 1.01 16.28
CA ASN A 26 13.21 -0.34 16.65
C ASN A 26 11.82 -0.69 16.08
N ALA A 27 10.85 0.23 16.12
CA ALA A 27 9.52 0.00 15.58
C ALA A 27 9.52 -0.26 14.06
N MET A 28 10.38 0.42 13.31
CA MET A 28 10.59 0.15 11.88
C MET A 28 11.14 -1.27 11.65
N ALA A 29 12.12 -1.70 12.44
CA ALA A 29 12.68 -3.05 12.35
C ALA A 29 11.63 -4.11 12.67
N GLN A 30 10.79 -3.91 13.68
CA GLN A 30 9.67 -4.78 14.02
C GLN A 30 8.62 -4.84 12.91
N ALA A 31 8.27 -3.70 12.31
CA ALA A 31 7.32 -3.65 11.19
C ALA A 31 7.83 -4.41 9.95
N LEU A 32 9.12 -4.26 9.66
CA LEU A 32 9.77 -5.06 8.61
C LEU A 32 9.78 -6.55 8.96
N HIS A 33 10.04 -6.91 10.21
CA HIS A 33 10.04 -8.29 10.67
C HIS A 33 8.65 -8.93 10.53
N ALA A 34 7.59 -8.21 10.93
CA ALA A 34 6.21 -8.67 10.74
C ALA A 34 5.90 -8.96 9.25
N ARG A 35 6.32 -8.06 8.34
CA ARG A 35 6.14 -8.25 6.89
C ARG A 35 6.95 -9.44 6.35
N VAL A 36 8.19 -9.60 6.79
CA VAL A 36 9.04 -10.73 6.41
C VAL A 36 8.43 -12.04 6.92
N ALA A 37 8.00 -12.09 8.17
CA ALA A 37 7.33 -13.26 8.75
C ALA A 37 6.05 -13.64 7.97
N LEU A 38 5.24 -12.65 7.58
CA LEU A 38 4.06 -12.89 6.72
C LEU A 38 4.46 -13.55 5.39
N TYR A 39 5.53 -13.08 4.74
CA TYR A 39 5.99 -13.61 3.46
C TYR A 39 6.61 -15.00 3.60
N MET A 40 7.27 -15.26 4.71
CA MET A 40 7.82 -16.58 5.07
C MET A 40 6.76 -17.57 5.59
N GLN A 41 5.51 -17.14 5.75
CA GLN A 41 4.41 -17.91 6.33
C GLN A 41 4.68 -18.33 7.81
N ASP A 42 5.52 -17.54 8.50
CA ASP A 42 5.70 -17.66 9.95
C ASP A 42 4.61 -16.84 10.67
N TRP A 43 3.43 -17.47 10.81
CA TRP A 43 2.25 -16.83 11.34
C TRP A 43 2.41 -16.40 12.79
N VAL A 44 3.18 -17.16 13.57
CA VAL A 44 3.44 -16.85 14.98
C VAL A 44 4.25 -15.58 15.11
N SER A 45 5.35 -15.47 14.39
CA SER A 45 6.18 -14.25 14.38
C SER A 45 5.42 -13.07 13.80
N ALA A 46 4.66 -13.26 12.71
CA ALA A 46 3.82 -12.20 12.12
C ALA A 46 2.82 -11.63 13.14
N ILE A 47 2.14 -12.49 13.93
CA ILE A 47 1.23 -12.06 14.99
C ILE A 47 1.98 -11.33 16.08
N ASN A 48 3.10 -11.87 16.57
CA ASN A 48 3.83 -11.29 17.70
C ASN A 48 4.36 -9.89 17.38
N TYR A 49 5.05 -9.70 16.25
CA TYR A 49 5.59 -8.40 15.86
C TYR A 49 4.50 -7.37 15.56
N SER A 50 3.43 -7.78 14.85
CA SER A 50 2.30 -6.89 14.61
C SER A 50 1.60 -6.51 15.92
N THR A 51 1.45 -7.45 16.88
CA THR A 51 0.85 -7.18 18.18
C THR A 51 1.68 -6.19 18.98
N SER A 52 3.02 -6.35 19.02
CA SER A 52 3.91 -5.41 19.69
C SER A 52 3.71 -3.97 19.20
N LEU A 53 3.55 -3.76 17.89
CA LEU A 53 3.31 -2.44 17.32
C LEU A 53 1.89 -1.91 17.55
N ILE A 54 0.88 -2.77 17.41
CA ILE A 54 -0.54 -2.41 17.58
C ILE A 54 -0.86 -2.04 19.04
N GLU A 55 -0.25 -2.74 19.98
CA GLU A 55 -0.50 -2.55 21.41
C GLU A 55 0.50 -1.59 22.07
N SER A 56 1.49 -1.10 21.33
CA SER A 56 2.34 -0.01 21.79
C SER A 56 1.54 1.30 21.78
N ASP A 57 1.63 2.10 22.77
CA ASP A 57 1.00 3.44 22.80
C ASP A 57 1.70 4.45 21.85
N LYS A 58 2.64 3.97 21.02
CA LYS A 58 3.45 4.80 20.13
C LYS A 58 2.72 5.21 18.84
N PHE A 59 1.75 4.41 18.39
CA PHE A 59 1.06 4.60 17.12
C PHE A 59 -0.45 4.51 17.29
N GLN A 60 -1.18 5.25 16.46
CA GLN A 60 -2.63 5.24 16.46
C GLN A 60 -3.17 5.31 15.03
N LEU A 61 -4.20 4.53 14.71
CA LEU A 61 -4.89 4.67 13.42
C LEU A 61 -5.51 6.06 13.32
N SER A 62 -5.28 6.72 12.20
CA SER A 62 -5.98 7.96 11.86
C SER A 62 -7.47 7.67 11.72
N SER A 63 -8.30 8.41 12.42
CA SER A 63 -9.72 8.14 12.45
C SER A 63 -10.54 9.24 11.77
N VAL A 64 -11.73 8.86 11.35
CA VAL A 64 -12.73 9.75 10.77
C VAL A 64 -13.04 10.97 11.64
N ASN A 65 -12.98 10.81 12.95
CA ASN A 65 -13.31 11.86 13.93
C ASN A 65 -12.13 12.75 14.31
N GLN A 66 -10.93 12.47 13.80
CA GLN A 66 -9.74 13.26 14.04
C GLN A 66 -9.51 14.27 12.94
N THR A 67 -9.19 15.52 13.31
CA THR A 67 -8.87 16.57 12.34
C THR A 67 -7.57 17.27 12.72
N VAL A 68 -6.89 17.81 11.72
CA VAL A 68 -5.80 18.79 11.85
C VAL A 68 -6.26 20.06 11.17
N GLY A 69 -6.54 21.10 11.94
CA GLY A 69 -7.27 22.24 11.42
C GLY A 69 -8.67 21.85 10.92
N SER A 70 -8.97 22.10 9.66
CA SER A 70 -10.23 21.71 9.01
C SER A 70 -10.13 20.41 8.20
N GLU A 71 -8.94 19.83 8.09
CA GLU A 71 -8.72 18.60 7.32
C GLU A 71 -8.87 17.35 8.17
N ASN A 72 -9.51 16.32 7.63
CA ASN A 72 -9.54 15.02 8.29
C ASN A 72 -8.12 14.45 8.43
N HIS A 73 -7.81 13.85 9.59
CA HIS A 73 -6.46 13.38 9.91
C HIS A 73 -5.95 12.30 8.96
N PHE A 74 -6.82 11.43 8.42
CA PHE A 74 -6.41 10.43 7.44
C PHE A 74 -6.04 11.08 6.09
N ARG A 75 -6.75 12.12 5.67
CA ARG A 75 -6.39 12.88 4.49
C ARG A 75 -5.10 13.67 4.71
N TYR A 76 -4.94 14.28 5.88
CA TYR A 76 -3.74 14.99 6.30
C TYR A 76 -2.48 14.11 6.22
N LEU A 77 -2.59 12.83 6.54
CA LEU A 77 -1.50 11.85 6.42
C LEU A 77 -0.93 11.79 4.99
N TRP A 78 -1.76 11.97 3.98
CA TRP A 78 -1.35 11.93 2.58
C TRP A 78 -0.97 13.30 2.01
N SER A 79 -1.69 14.36 2.41
CA SER A 79 -1.46 15.73 1.93
C SER A 79 -0.26 16.41 2.60
N ASN A 80 0.12 15.98 3.80
CA ASN A 80 1.22 16.58 4.57
C ASN A 80 2.33 15.58 4.94
N ASP A 81 2.19 14.33 4.54
CA ASP A 81 3.15 13.25 4.87
C ASP A 81 3.37 13.10 6.37
N ASP A 82 2.36 13.37 7.20
CA ASP A 82 2.44 13.34 8.65
C ASP A 82 1.21 12.68 9.27
N GLY A 83 1.39 11.98 10.41
CA GLY A 83 0.30 11.31 11.08
C GLY A 83 0.73 10.23 12.06
N TYR A 84 -0.15 9.91 13.02
CA TYR A 84 0.12 9.01 14.14
C TYR A 84 0.24 7.52 13.72
N GLU A 85 -0.19 7.14 12.53
CA GLU A 85 -0.08 5.76 12.06
C GLU A 85 1.20 5.49 11.24
N ILE A 86 2.01 6.51 10.97
CA ILE A 86 3.27 6.34 10.25
C ILE A 86 4.31 5.76 11.21
N ILE A 87 4.76 4.54 10.93
CA ILE A 87 5.86 3.92 11.67
C ILE A 87 7.20 4.41 11.13
N TRP A 88 7.31 4.49 9.80
CA TRP A 88 8.50 5.04 9.14
C TRP A 88 8.16 5.60 7.76
N ARG A 89 8.81 6.71 7.42
CA ARG A 89 8.71 7.35 6.10
C ARG A 89 10.08 7.75 5.57
N VAL A 90 10.21 7.75 4.25
CA VAL A 90 11.39 8.30 3.60
C VAL A 90 11.29 9.82 3.62
N TYR A 91 12.21 10.48 4.31
CA TYR A 91 12.21 11.94 4.40
C TYR A 91 12.72 12.55 3.09
N LEU A 92 11.98 13.50 2.58
CA LEU A 92 12.30 14.26 1.37
C LEU A 92 12.33 15.74 1.67
N THR A 93 13.19 16.46 0.94
CA THR A 93 13.23 17.93 0.94
C THR A 93 13.07 18.44 -0.50
N PRO A 94 12.75 19.72 -0.70
CA PRO A 94 12.68 20.30 -2.04
C PRO A 94 13.99 20.17 -2.85
N GLU A 95 15.12 20.10 -2.16
CA GLU A 95 16.45 19.98 -2.77
C GLU A 95 16.85 18.51 -2.98
N SER A 96 16.19 17.56 -2.30
CA SER A 96 16.53 16.14 -2.34
C SER A 96 15.28 15.27 -2.19
N TYR A 97 14.51 15.11 -3.28
CA TYR A 97 13.28 14.33 -3.27
C TYR A 97 13.31 13.08 -4.17
N GLY A 98 14.38 12.86 -4.93
CA GLY A 98 14.59 11.61 -5.68
C GLY A 98 13.60 11.32 -6.82
N GLY A 99 12.57 12.15 -6.99
CA GLY A 99 11.54 12.02 -8.02
C GLY A 99 10.13 12.31 -7.52
N MET A 100 9.19 12.38 -8.45
CA MET A 100 7.79 12.70 -8.20
C MET A 100 6.97 11.40 -8.12
N LEU A 101 6.65 10.96 -6.90
CA LEU A 101 5.90 9.71 -6.67
C LEU A 101 4.50 9.74 -7.31
N GLY A 102 3.88 10.92 -7.39
CA GLY A 102 2.55 11.10 -7.98
C GLY A 102 2.53 11.15 -9.50
N GLN A 103 3.66 11.42 -10.15
CA GLN A 103 3.73 11.66 -11.60
C GLN A 103 3.06 10.56 -12.45
N PRO A 104 3.27 9.25 -12.22
CA PRO A 104 2.62 8.22 -13.02
C PRO A 104 1.09 8.18 -12.88
N PHE A 105 0.57 8.74 -11.81
CA PHE A 105 -0.86 8.72 -11.48
C PHE A 105 -1.58 10.03 -11.80
N LEU A 106 -0.85 11.12 -11.92
CA LEU A 106 -1.39 12.45 -12.12
C LEU A 106 -0.79 13.12 -13.35
N GLY A 107 0.54 13.24 -13.44
CA GLY A 107 1.22 13.92 -14.53
C GLY A 107 0.70 15.33 -14.73
N TYR A 108 0.65 16.14 -13.64
CA TYR A 108 0.05 17.47 -13.67
C TYR A 108 0.83 18.44 -14.56
N ASN A 109 0.17 18.97 -15.56
CA ASN A 109 0.73 19.99 -16.44
C ASN A 109 0.25 21.38 -15.99
N THR A 110 1.17 22.17 -15.44
CA THR A 110 0.87 23.52 -14.91
C THR A 110 0.47 24.51 -15.99
N ASP A 111 0.98 24.38 -17.21
CA ASP A 111 0.72 25.33 -18.29
C ASP A 111 -0.68 25.14 -18.89
N LYS A 112 -1.15 23.89 -18.92
CA LYS A 112 -2.44 23.52 -19.51
C LYS A 112 -3.53 23.30 -18.48
N VAL A 113 -3.16 23.18 -17.20
CA VAL A 113 -4.08 22.88 -16.08
C VAL A 113 -4.83 21.55 -16.28
N TYR A 114 -4.17 20.58 -16.91
CA TYR A 114 -4.67 19.23 -17.13
C TYR A 114 -3.75 18.19 -16.53
N TYR A 115 -4.32 17.00 -16.28
CA TYR A 115 -3.58 15.82 -15.83
C TYR A 115 -3.32 14.87 -17.02
N TYR A 116 -2.13 14.27 -17.03
CA TYR A 116 -1.71 13.27 -18.03
C TYR A 116 -1.23 11.99 -17.34
N PRO A 117 -2.13 11.24 -16.66
CA PRO A 117 -1.74 10.04 -15.93
C PRO A 117 -1.34 8.93 -16.88
N ASP A 118 -0.28 8.17 -16.52
CA ASP A 118 0.06 6.91 -17.17
C ASP A 118 -0.83 5.77 -16.68
N TYR A 119 -1.28 5.84 -15.41
CA TYR A 119 -2.12 4.84 -14.75
C TYR A 119 -3.32 5.49 -14.09
N VAL A 120 -4.48 4.89 -14.32
CA VAL A 120 -5.75 5.26 -13.66
C VAL A 120 -6.31 4.09 -12.87
N PRO A 121 -7.12 4.34 -11.82
CA PRO A 121 -7.75 3.27 -11.06
C PRO A 121 -8.67 2.42 -11.94
N ALA A 122 -8.57 1.10 -11.79
CA ALA A 122 -9.52 0.19 -12.43
C ALA A 122 -10.89 0.29 -11.75
N GLN A 123 -11.97 0.14 -12.52
CA GLN A 123 -13.34 0.27 -12.02
C GLN A 123 -13.63 -0.68 -10.84
N TRP A 124 -13.11 -1.90 -10.87
CA TRP A 124 -13.32 -2.85 -9.76
C TRP A 124 -12.70 -2.38 -8.45
N VAL A 125 -11.61 -1.61 -8.50
CA VAL A 125 -10.98 -1.00 -7.31
C VAL A 125 -11.88 0.11 -6.76
N LEU A 126 -12.36 1.00 -7.64
CA LEU A 126 -13.29 2.07 -7.25
C LEU A 126 -14.56 1.50 -6.61
N ASN A 127 -15.07 0.39 -7.14
CA ASN A 127 -16.26 -0.30 -6.61
C ASN A 127 -16.05 -0.94 -5.23
N LEU A 128 -14.81 -1.04 -4.73
CA LEU A 128 -14.55 -1.51 -3.37
C LEU A 128 -14.86 -0.46 -2.31
N TYR A 129 -14.84 0.82 -2.66
CA TYR A 129 -15.07 1.92 -1.71
C TYR A 129 -16.56 2.23 -1.59
N GLU A 130 -17.01 2.28 -0.36
CA GLU A 130 -18.40 2.62 -0.02
C GLU A 130 -18.51 4.14 0.20
N SER A 131 -19.70 4.70 0.04
CA SER A 131 -19.93 6.16 0.09
C SER A 131 -19.52 6.85 1.40
N LYS A 132 -19.32 6.08 2.47
CA LYS A 132 -18.88 6.58 3.79
C LYS A 132 -17.43 6.22 4.12
N ASP A 133 -16.73 5.63 3.19
CA ASP A 133 -15.32 5.28 3.35
C ASP A 133 -14.47 6.52 3.06
N LEU A 134 -13.80 7.04 4.09
CA LEU A 134 -12.89 8.19 3.98
C LEU A 134 -11.84 8.05 2.89
N ARG A 135 -11.42 6.80 2.63
CA ARG A 135 -10.35 6.51 1.67
C ARG A 135 -10.75 6.88 0.27
N ASP A 136 -12.04 6.81 -0.09
CA ASP A 136 -12.52 7.22 -1.40
C ASP A 136 -12.08 8.67 -1.70
N ASN A 137 -12.49 9.59 -0.86
CA ASN A 137 -12.15 11.01 -1.02
C ASN A 137 -10.69 11.37 -0.70
N ALA A 138 -9.99 10.54 0.09
CA ALA A 138 -8.58 10.75 0.39
C ALA A 138 -7.66 10.26 -0.73
N TYR A 139 -8.11 9.27 -1.49
CA TYR A 139 -7.30 8.65 -2.54
C TYR A 139 -7.67 9.11 -3.94
N PHE A 140 -8.93 9.44 -4.20
CA PHE A 140 -9.41 9.71 -5.55
C PHE A 140 -10.13 11.05 -5.66
N ALA A 141 -9.95 11.68 -6.80
CA ALA A 141 -10.75 12.85 -7.20
C ALA A 141 -11.00 12.82 -8.71
N ASN A 142 -12.21 13.19 -9.10
CA ASN A 142 -12.52 13.38 -10.51
C ASN A 142 -11.76 14.59 -11.04
N ALA A 143 -10.98 14.38 -12.08
CA ALA A 143 -10.20 15.43 -12.72
C ALA A 143 -10.26 15.32 -14.24
N GLN A 144 -10.16 16.48 -14.89
CA GLN A 144 -10.07 16.55 -16.34
C GLN A 144 -8.67 16.13 -16.79
N THR A 145 -8.61 15.17 -17.71
CA THR A 145 -7.35 14.70 -18.28
C THR A 145 -7.10 15.35 -19.65
N GLY A 146 -5.84 15.43 -20.04
CA GLY A 146 -5.44 15.82 -21.40
C GLY A 146 -5.66 14.72 -22.44
N HIS A 147 -6.06 13.51 -21.98
CA HIS A 147 -6.37 12.38 -22.86
C HIS A 147 -7.83 12.44 -23.36
N ALA A 148 -8.08 11.76 -24.48
CA ALA A 148 -9.43 11.51 -25.01
C ALA A 148 -10.35 12.75 -24.99
N HIS A 149 -9.84 13.87 -25.48
CA HIS A 149 -10.59 15.15 -25.57
C HIS A 149 -11.11 15.70 -24.22
N GLY A 150 -10.34 15.51 -23.16
CA GLY A 150 -10.66 16.05 -21.85
C GLY A 150 -11.55 15.13 -21.01
N LEU A 151 -11.46 13.83 -21.21
CA LEU A 151 -12.16 12.86 -20.38
C LEU A 151 -11.94 13.12 -18.89
N VAL A 152 -13.03 13.24 -18.15
CA VAL A 152 -13.00 13.31 -16.68
C VAL A 152 -12.94 11.90 -16.13
N TRP A 153 -11.94 11.64 -15.29
CA TRP A 153 -11.73 10.33 -14.68
C TRP A 153 -11.34 10.46 -13.20
N PRO A 154 -11.70 9.51 -12.33
CA PRO A 154 -11.17 9.48 -10.97
C PRO A 154 -9.67 9.16 -11.01
N LEU A 155 -8.85 10.14 -10.62
CA LEU A 155 -7.41 10.04 -10.54
C LEU A 155 -6.96 9.78 -9.11
N LEU A 156 -5.80 9.14 -8.94
CA LEU A 156 -5.22 8.88 -7.64
C LEU A 156 -4.52 10.13 -7.09
N ILE A 157 -5.21 10.87 -6.24
CA ILE A 157 -4.69 12.08 -5.58
C ILE A 157 -3.90 11.80 -4.30
N LYS A 158 -3.85 10.56 -3.85
CA LYS A 158 -3.08 10.10 -2.68
C LYS A 158 -1.63 10.61 -2.68
N TYR A 159 -1.03 10.75 -3.86
CA TYR A 159 0.33 11.23 -4.07
C TYR A 159 0.38 12.57 -4.79
N GLN A 160 -0.60 13.42 -4.56
CA GLN A 160 -0.64 14.78 -5.17
C GLN A 160 0.54 15.64 -4.75
N GLY A 161 1.17 15.33 -3.64
CA GLY A 161 2.33 16.02 -3.11
C GLY A 161 2.07 16.59 -1.71
N ASN A 162 3.17 16.91 -1.04
CA ASN A 162 3.15 17.54 0.26
C ASN A 162 2.72 19.00 0.16
N ALA A 163 1.67 19.39 0.88
CA ALA A 163 1.05 20.72 0.80
C ALA A 163 2.05 21.86 1.08
N SER A 164 2.96 21.67 2.03
CA SER A 164 3.99 22.65 2.37
C SER A 164 5.05 22.78 1.26
N ILE A 165 5.42 21.69 0.62
CA ILE A 165 6.34 21.68 -0.52
C ILE A 165 5.68 22.33 -1.74
N ILE A 166 4.41 22.01 -2.01
CA ILE A 166 3.66 22.64 -3.11
C ILE A 166 3.55 24.14 -2.89
N SER A 167 3.13 24.59 -1.71
CA SER A 167 2.90 26.01 -1.44
C SER A 167 4.17 26.84 -1.47
N SER A 168 5.31 26.28 -1.04
CA SER A 168 6.57 27.02 -0.92
C SER A 168 7.44 26.97 -2.18
N TYR A 169 7.33 25.88 -2.96
CA TYR A 169 8.25 25.59 -4.06
C TYR A 169 7.55 25.28 -5.39
N ALA A 170 6.22 25.24 -5.41
CA ALA A 170 5.42 24.81 -6.57
C ALA A 170 5.81 23.40 -7.11
N LEU A 171 6.31 22.53 -6.23
CA LEU A 171 6.66 21.16 -6.55
C LEU A 171 5.48 20.25 -6.28
N TYR A 172 4.76 19.91 -7.33
CA TYR A 172 3.64 18.97 -7.30
C TYR A 172 4.14 17.53 -7.31
N GLU A 173 3.30 16.61 -6.81
CA GLU A 173 3.51 15.16 -6.93
C GLU A 173 4.71 14.61 -6.13
N VAL A 174 5.35 15.47 -5.32
CA VAL A 174 6.42 15.07 -4.40
C VAL A 174 5.79 14.69 -3.06
N SER A 175 5.68 13.38 -2.80
CA SER A 175 5.15 12.80 -1.57
C SER A 175 6.17 11.88 -0.93
N MET A 176 6.27 11.91 0.39
CA MET A 176 7.17 11.03 1.14
C MET A 176 6.62 9.60 1.14
N PRO A 177 7.34 8.60 0.60
CA PRO A 177 6.96 7.21 0.73
C PRO A 177 6.81 6.81 2.20
N LYS A 178 5.79 6.03 2.52
CA LYS A 178 5.47 5.53 3.86
C LYS A 178 5.52 4.00 3.88
N PRO A 179 6.73 3.39 3.86
CA PRO A 179 6.89 1.95 3.74
C PRO A 179 6.23 1.15 4.86
N PHE A 180 6.09 1.77 6.07
CA PHE A 180 5.49 1.11 7.22
C PHE A 180 4.47 2.01 7.90
N ARG A 181 3.23 1.52 7.94
CA ARG A 181 2.10 2.13 8.64
C ARG A 181 1.42 1.13 9.56
N LEU A 182 0.83 1.62 10.65
CA LEU A 182 0.10 0.80 11.60
C LEU A 182 -1.04 0.00 10.96
N ALA A 183 -1.71 0.58 9.96
CA ALA A 183 -2.78 -0.09 9.22
C ALA A 183 -2.33 -1.41 8.59
N GLU A 184 -1.10 -1.47 8.06
CA GLU A 184 -0.55 -2.72 7.53
C GLU A 184 -0.38 -3.78 8.61
N GLN A 185 -0.01 -3.39 9.84
CA GLN A 185 0.17 -4.33 10.94
C GLN A 185 -1.14 -5.03 11.33
N TYR A 186 -2.26 -4.31 11.32
CA TYR A 186 -3.59 -4.91 11.47
C TYR A 186 -3.89 -5.93 10.36
N LEU A 187 -3.55 -5.60 9.11
CA LEU A 187 -3.77 -6.49 7.97
C LEU A 187 -2.86 -7.73 8.01
N ILE A 188 -1.60 -7.58 8.44
CA ILE A 188 -0.66 -8.69 8.63
C ILE A 188 -1.20 -9.63 9.70
N ARG A 189 -1.59 -9.10 10.87
CA ARG A 189 -2.07 -9.88 12.00
C ARG A 189 -3.39 -10.60 11.68
N ALA A 190 -4.32 -9.90 11.02
CA ALA A 190 -5.58 -10.49 10.59
C ALA A 190 -5.37 -11.67 9.64
N GLU A 191 -4.51 -11.53 8.64
CA GLU A 191 -4.21 -12.62 7.72
C GLU A 191 -3.51 -13.79 8.44
N ALA A 192 -2.53 -13.50 9.30
CA ALA A 192 -1.83 -14.53 10.06
C ALA A 192 -2.79 -15.32 10.95
N TYR A 193 -3.76 -14.68 11.61
CA TYR A 193 -4.81 -15.40 12.37
C TYR A 193 -5.64 -16.36 11.50
N CYS A 194 -5.91 -16.01 10.25
CA CYS A 194 -6.64 -16.88 9.33
C CYS A 194 -5.80 -18.07 8.83
N ARG A 195 -4.48 -17.95 8.81
CA ARG A 195 -3.58 -18.91 8.19
C ARG A 195 -2.83 -19.82 9.17
N GLN A 196 -3.06 -19.68 10.46
CA GLN A 196 -2.56 -20.63 11.45
C GLN A 196 -3.11 -22.03 11.22
N GLU A 197 -2.45 -23.04 11.77
CA GLU A 197 -2.94 -24.42 11.78
C GLU A 197 -4.37 -24.54 12.33
N ARG A 198 -4.68 -23.71 13.34
CA ARG A 198 -6.04 -23.54 13.87
C ARG A 198 -6.48 -22.09 13.63
N PRO A 199 -7.16 -21.81 12.52
CA PRO A 199 -7.55 -20.45 12.17
C PRO A 199 -8.41 -19.78 13.23
N ASN A 200 -8.12 -18.52 13.53
CA ASN A 200 -8.91 -17.71 14.43
C ASN A 200 -9.58 -16.56 13.67
N TYR A 201 -10.68 -16.87 12.99
CA TYR A 201 -11.43 -15.89 12.20
C TYR A 201 -12.04 -14.77 13.04
N ALA A 202 -12.33 -15.03 14.33
CA ALA A 202 -12.89 -14.02 15.23
C ALA A 202 -11.86 -12.91 15.55
N LEU A 203 -10.60 -13.26 15.83
CA LEU A 203 -9.54 -12.28 16.03
C LEU A 203 -9.20 -11.54 14.74
N ALA A 204 -9.16 -12.25 13.61
CA ALA A 204 -8.97 -11.62 12.31
C ALA A 204 -10.08 -10.61 11.99
N ALA A 205 -11.34 -10.96 12.22
CA ALA A 205 -12.48 -10.07 12.07
C ALA A 205 -12.40 -8.83 12.98
N LYS A 206 -11.93 -9.01 14.22
CA LYS A 206 -11.72 -7.90 15.16
C LYS A 206 -10.69 -6.90 14.63
N ASP A 207 -9.59 -7.37 14.08
CA ASP A 207 -8.55 -6.50 13.51
C ASP A 207 -9.05 -5.74 12.28
N LEU A 208 -9.72 -6.42 11.34
CA LEU A 208 -10.31 -5.76 10.19
C LEU A 208 -11.42 -4.78 10.59
N THR A 209 -12.27 -5.13 11.54
CA THR A 209 -13.31 -4.24 12.07
C THR A 209 -12.67 -2.99 12.66
N LYS A 210 -11.63 -3.14 13.48
CA LYS A 210 -10.92 -1.99 14.08
C LYS A 210 -10.33 -1.05 13.04
N LEU A 211 -9.70 -1.59 11.99
CA LEU A 211 -9.20 -0.80 10.88
C LEU A 211 -10.35 -0.10 10.15
N ARG A 212 -11.40 -0.81 9.77
CA ARG A 212 -12.54 -0.27 9.04
C ARG A 212 -13.30 0.78 9.81
N GLU A 213 -13.54 0.60 11.11
CA GLU A 213 -14.18 1.60 11.98
C GLU A 213 -13.40 2.92 12.04
N SER A 214 -12.08 2.88 11.88
CA SER A 214 -11.28 4.11 11.79
C SER A 214 -11.42 4.82 10.43
N ARG A 215 -11.93 4.15 9.41
CA ARG A 215 -12.09 4.64 8.03
C ARG A 215 -13.51 5.03 7.65
N PHE A 216 -14.50 4.66 8.45
CA PHE A 216 -15.92 4.91 8.12
C PHE A 216 -16.54 5.96 9.03
N GLU A 217 -17.28 6.90 8.46
CA GLU A 217 -17.93 8.02 9.15
C GLU A 217 -19.03 7.61 10.13
N SER A 218 -19.54 6.40 10.06
CA SER A 218 -20.58 5.92 10.98
C SER A 218 -20.65 4.40 11.00
N GLY A 219 -20.02 3.77 12.00
CA GLY A 219 -20.34 2.44 12.54
C GLY A 219 -20.52 1.24 11.58
N SER A 220 -20.27 1.38 10.30
CA SER A 220 -20.48 0.36 9.28
C SER A 220 -19.24 -0.52 9.02
N GLY A 221 -18.22 -0.39 9.85
CA GLY A 221 -16.95 -1.10 9.68
C GLY A 221 -16.97 -2.57 10.08
N THR A 222 -17.97 -3.02 10.83
CA THR A 222 -18.02 -4.39 11.34
C THR A 222 -18.04 -5.43 10.23
N ILE A 223 -17.17 -6.42 10.37
CA ILE A 223 -17.05 -7.52 9.41
C ILE A 223 -17.09 -8.87 10.12
N ALA A 224 -17.78 -9.84 9.53
CA ALA A 224 -17.79 -11.22 9.99
C ALA A 224 -16.88 -12.06 9.07
N MET A 225 -16.04 -12.90 9.66
CA MET A 225 -15.13 -13.77 8.93
C MET A 225 -15.34 -15.23 9.30
N ASN A 226 -15.19 -16.11 8.30
CA ASN A 226 -15.25 -17.54 8.42
C ASN A 226 -14.36 -18.20 7.35
N ALA A 227 -14.38 -19.53 7.28
CA ALA A 227 -13.55 -20.28 6.34
C ALA A 227 -13.81 -19.95 4.86
N ASP A 228 -15.03 -19.53 4.51
CA ASP A 228 -15.41 -19.31 3.12
C ASP A 228 -15.08 -17.90 2.63
N ASN A 229 -15.06 -16.92 3.53
CA ASN A 229 -14.97 -15.50 3.14
C ASN A 229 -13.67 -14.78 3.58
N TRP A 230 -12.85 -15.38 4.44
CA TRP A 230 -11.68 -14.70 5.02
C TRP A 230 -10.71 -14.18 3.97
N MET A 231 -10.43 -14.99 2.94
CA MET A 231 -9.45 -14.62 1.90
C MET A 231 -9.93 -13.40 1.10
N THR A 232 -11.20 -13.38 0.72
CA THR A 232 -11.80 -12.27 0.00
C THR A 232 -11.80 -11.00 0.86
N ASN A 233 -12.12 -11.12 2.15
CA ASN A 233 -12.14 -9.99 3.07
C ASN A 233 -10.73 -9.40 3.26
N ILE A 234 -9.73 -10.24 3.50
CA ILE A 234 -8.31 -9.81 3.60
C ILE A 234 -7.86 -9.16 2.30
N ALA A 235 -8.08 -9.81 1.16
CA ALA A 235 -7.63 -9.31 -0.13
C ALA A 235 -8.25 -7.95 -0.48
N ASN A 236 -9.56 -7.81 -0.29
CA ASN A 236 -10.26 -6.55 -0.57
C ASN A 236 -9.81 -5.43 0.38
N GLU A 237 -9.64 -5.73 1.67
CA GLU A 237 -9.20 -4.72 2.63
C GLU A 237 -7.76 -4.29 2.38
N ARG A 238 -6.86 -5.21 2.00
CA ARG A 238 -5.50 -4.86 1.59
C ARG A 238 -5.48 -3.98 0.35
N VAL A 239 -6.36 -4.22 -0.63
CA VAL A 239 -6.48 -3.33 -1.80
C VAL A 239 -6.98 -1.95 -1.39
N ARG A 240 -8.06 -1.87 -0.58
CA ARG A 240 -8.59 -0.58 -0.13
C ARG A 240 -7.56 0.24 0.65
N GLU A 241 -6.89 -0.38 1.59
CA GLU A 241 -6.01 0.31 2.53
C GLU A 241 -4.64 0.64 1.92
N LEU A 242 -4.05 -0.33 1.20
CA LEU A 242 -2.68 -0.27 0.70
C LEU A 242 -2.61 0.03 -0.81
N TYR A 243 -3.66 0.66 -1.37
CA TYR A 243 -3.72 0.94 -2.81
C TYR A 243 -2.51 1.75 -3.27
N MET A 244 -1.81 1.22 -4.27
CA MET A 244 -0.58 1.79 -4.86
C MET A 244 0.58 2.01 -3.86
N GLU A 245 0.63 1.27 -2.75
CA GLU A 245 1.77 1.26 -1.82
C GLU A 245 2.77 0.10 -2.10
N GLY A 246 2.68 -0.55 -3.27
CA GLY A 246 3.64 -1.56 -3.71
C GLY A 246 3.37 -2.99 -3.25
N HIS A 247 2.28 -3.25 -2.54
CA HIS A 247 2.00 -4.57 -1.94
C HIS A 247 1.35 -5.58 -2.89
N ARG A 248 0.52 -5.12 -3.83
CA ARG A 248 -0.41 -5.98 -4.58
C ARG A 248 0.25 -7.13 -5.33
N LEU A 249 1.36 -6.88 -6.03
CA LEU A 249 2.07 -7.92 -6.78
C LEU A 249 2.53 -9.06 -5.85
N GLN A 250 3.13 -8.69 -4.72
CA GLN A 250 3.63 -9.67 -3.75
C GLN A 250 2.48 -10.44 -3.08
N ASP A 251 1.38 -9.76 -2.79
CA ASP A 251 0.19 -10.39 -2.23
C ASP A 251 -0.38 -11.46 -3.18
N ILE A 252 -0.55 -11.15 -4.46
CA ILE A 252 -1.03 -12.11 -5.47
C ILE A 252 -0.09 -13.31 -5.54
N LYS A 253 1.22 -13.09 -5.61
CA LYS A 253 2.22 -14.15 -5.68
C LYS A 253 2.17 -15.09 -4.46
N ARG A 254 2.16 -14.54 -3.26
CA ARG A 254 2.20 -15.34 -2.03
C ARG A 254 0.86 -16.02 -1.69
N TRP A 255 -0.26 -15.50 -2.18
CA TRP A 255 -1.56 -16.13 -2.03
C TRP A 255 -1.76 -17.28 -3.02
N GLY A 256 -1.26 -17.16 -4.24
CA GLY A 256 -1.39 -18.19 -5.26
C GLY A 256 -2.84 -18.67 -5.41
N ASN A 257 -3.05 -19.97 -5.32
CA ASN A 257 -4.38 -20.59 -5.47
C ASN A 257 -5.39 -20.25 -4.35
N LEU A 258 -4.96 -19.69 -3.23
CA LEU A 258 -5.88 -19.25 -2.17
C LEU A 258 -6.74 -18.05 -2.58
N TYR A 259 -6.23 -17.23 -3.50
CA TYR A 259 -6.92 -16.06 -3.99
C TYR A 259 -7.42 -16.28 -5.42
N ASN A 260 -8.73 -16.15 -5.63
CA ASN A 260 -9.37 -16.29 -6.96
C ASN A 260 -8.89 -17.50 -7.77
N LYS A 261 -8.62 -18.64 -7.08
CA LYS A 261 -8.12 -19.87 -7.73
C LYS A 261 -6.83 -19.66 -8.54
N GLY A 262 -5.95 -18.78 -8.09
CA GLY A 262 -4.69 -18.46 -8.75
C GLY A 262 -4.81 -17.44 -9.87
N GLU A 263 -5.92 -16.74 -10.02
CA GLU A 263 -6.05 -15.62 -10.94
C GLU A 263 -5.17 -14.45 -10.46
N GLY A 264 -4.16 -14.07 -11.23
CA GLY A 264 -3.23 -13.01 -10.85
C GLY A 264 -3.83 -11.62 -10.99
N PHE A 265 -4.17 -11.24 -12.21
CA PHE A 265 -4.90 -10.01 -12.48
C PHE A 265 -5.84 -10.13 -13.67
N THR A 266 -6.89 -9.34 -13.64
CA THR A 266 -7.82 -9.16 -14.76
C THR A 266 -8.01 -7.68 -15.01
N ARG A 267 -7.89 -7.26 -16.28
CA ARG A 267 -8.23 -5.91 -16.75
C ARG A 267 -9.45 -5.99 -17.63
N THR A 268 -10.24 -4.93 -17.66
CA THR A 268 -11.35 -4.80 -18.60
C THR A 268 -10.94 -3.92 -19.78
N PRO A 269 -11.48 -4.14 -20.98
CA PRO A 269 -11.20 -3.27 -22.13
C PRO A 269 -11.48 -1.79 -21.86
N GLN A 270 -12.48 -1.49 -21.04
CA GLN A 270 -12.88 -0.11 -20.69
C GLN A 270 -11.89 0.60 -19.77
N SER A 271 -11.08 -0.15 -19.02
CA SER A 271 -10.11 0.41 -18.06
C SER A 271 -8.68 0.41 -18.57
N CYS A 272 -8.47 0.07 -19.84
CA CYS A 272 -7.12 0.07 -20.41
C CYS A 272 -7.18 0.31 -21.92
N SER A 273 -6.26 1.14 -22.40
CA SER A 273 -6.00 1.31 -23.81
C SER A 273 -4.97 0.24 -24.24
N LEU A 274 -5.45 -0.95 -24.58
CA LEU A 274 -4.59 -2.02 -25.04
C LEU A 274 -4.76 -2.23 -26.54
N GLU A 275 -3.62 -2.44 -27.21
CA GLU A 275 -3.62 -2.85 -28.61
C GLU A 275 -4.24 -4.25 -28.77
N GLU A 276 -4.74 -4.52 -29.96
CA GLU A 276 -5.29 -5.82 -30.33
C GLU A 276 -4.25 -6.93 -30.05
N GLY A 277 -4.70 -8.02 -29.44
CA GLY A 277 -3.83 -9.14 -29.05
C GLY A 277 -3.17 -9.03 -27.68
N SER A 278 -3.29 -7.91 -26.98
CA SER A 278 -2.80 -7.79 -25.62
C SER A 278 -3.62 -8.62 -24.63
N SER A 279 -2.96 -9.35 -23.74
CA SER A 279 -3.66 -10.15 -22.75
C SER A 279 -4.16 -9.29 -21.59
N LEU A 280 -5.45 -9.40 -21.30
CA LEU A 280 -6.11 -8.73 -20.19
C LEU A 280 -6.05 -9.53 -18.89
N LYS A 281 -5.60 -10.78 -18.94
CA LYS A 281 -5.54 -11.69 -17.79
C LYS A 281 -4.18 -12.36 -17.68
N ARG A 282 -3.75 -12.60 -16.43
CA ARG A 282 -2.57 -13.41 -16.10
C ARG A 282 -2.86 -14.22 -14.85
N THR A 283 -2.41 -15.45 -14.81
CA THR A 283 -2.43 -16.29 -13.60
C THR A 283 -1.29 -15.88 -12.67
N ALA A 284 -1.42 -16.19 -11.38
CA ALA A 284 -0.43 -15.82 -10.37
C ALA A 284 0.94 -16.50 -10.57
N ASP A 285 0.98 -17.62 -11.28
CA ASP A 285 2.16 -18.39 -11.63
C ASP A 285 2.79 -17.98 -12.99
N HIS A 286 2.18 -17.02 -13.69
CA HIS A 286 2.70 -16.58 -14.98
C HIS A 286 4.11 -16.00 -14.85
N TYR A 287 5.03 -16.35 -15.75
CA TYR A 287 6.45 -15.97 -15.68
C TYR A 287 6.67 -14.44 -15.50
N MET A 288 5.82 -13.59 -16.07
CA MET A 288 5.91 -12.13 -15.95
C MET A 288 5.71 -11.60 -14.51
N PHE A 289 5.32 -12.44 -13.55
CA PHE A 289 5.33 -12.08 -12.12
C PHE A 289 6.73 -12.17 -11.50
N VAL A 290 7.72 -12.65 -12.24
CA VAL A 290 9.14 -12.57 -11.89
C VAL A 290 9.80 -11.62 -12.89
N TRP A 291 10.62 -10.70 -12.41
CA TRP A 291 11.33 -9.77 -13.28
C TRP A 291 12.41 -10.50 -14.08
N PRO A 292 12.65 -10.13 -15.37
CA PRO A 292 13.80 -10.64 -16.10
C PRO A 292 15.09 -10.19 -15.41
N ILE A 293 16.10 -11.06 -15.46
CA ILE A 293 17.44 -10.65 -15.08
C ILE A 293 17.98 -9.68 -16.15
N PRO A 294 18.53 -8.53 -15.76
CA PRO A 294 19.02 -7.56 -16.73
C PRO A 294 20.02 -8.19 -17.72
N ARG A 295 19.85 -7.86 -19.00
CA ARG A 295 20.61 -8.46 -20.08
C ARG A 295 22.13 -8.35 -19.88
N HIS A 296 22.61 -7.22 -19.36
CA HIS A 296 24.02 -7.00 -19.08
C HIS A 296 24.58 -7.94 -18.01
N GLU A 297 23.77 -8.46 -17.09
CA GLU A 297 24.19 -9.46 -16.11
C GLU A 297 24.29 -10.86 -16.72
N VAL A 298 23.35 -11.21 -17.61
CA VAL A 298 23.32 -12.50 -18.29
C VAL A 298 24.48 -12.60 -19.29
N GLU A 299 24.74 -11.52 -20.04
CA GLU A 299 25.76 -11.46 -21.10
C GLU A 299 27.15 -11.01 -20.60
N ALA A 300 27.34 -10.76 -19.32
CA ALA A 300 28.63 -10.35 -18.77
C ALA A 300 29.71 -11.41 -19.06
N PRO A 301 30.96 -11.02 -19.43
CA PRO A 301 32.02 -11.97 -19.66
C PRO A 301 32.27 -12.87 -18.44
N GLY A 302 32.15 -14.20 -18.64
CA GLY A 302 32.28 -15.19 -17.57
C GLY A 302 31.05 -15.36 -16.69
N SER A 303 29.92 -14.74 -17.02
CA SER A 303 28.65 -14.92 -16.30
C SER A 303 28.20 -16.37 -16.39
N LYS A 304 27.71 -16.87 -15.24
CA LYS A 304 27.00 -18.15 -15.12
C LYS A 304 25.51 -17.96 -14.86
N VAL A 305 25.07 -16.71 -14.90
CA VAL A 305 23.70 -16.33 -14.64
C VAL A 305 22.83 -16.75 -15.80
N GLN A 306 21.78 -17.54 -15.54
CA GLN A 306 20.78 -17.93 -16.53
C GLN A 306 19.55 -17.03 -16.36
N GLN A 307 18.94 -16.67 -17.48
CA GLN A 307 17.70 -15.90 -17.48
C GLN A 307 16.57 -16.70 -16.83
N ASN A 308 15.65 -15.99 -16.19
CA ASN A 308 14.42 -16.60 -15.69
C ASN A 308 13.61 -17.22 -16.85
N GLU A 309 12.92 -18.32 -16.54
CA GLU A 309 12.09 -19.03 -17.52
C GLU A 309 11.06 -18.08 -18.15
N GLY A 310 10.92 -18.16 -19.46
CA GLY A 310 9.95 -17.36 -20.23
C GLY A 310 10.48 -16.06 -20.83
N TYR A 311 11.74 -15.68 -20.53
CA TYR A 311 12.40 -14.47 -21.06
C TYR A 311 13.51 -14.79 -22.04
#